data_f0c4064dd41ad03227216020c144f482
#
_entry.id   f0c4064dd41ad03227216020c144f482
#
_cell.length_a   1.000
_cell.length_b   1.000
_cell.length_c   1.000
_cell.angle_alpha   90.00
_cell.angle_beta   90.00
_cell.angle_gamma   90.00
#
_symmetry.space_group_name_H-M   'P 1'
#
loop_
_entity.id
_entity.type
_entity.pdbx_description
1 polymer ?
#
loop_
_entity_poly.entity_id
_entity_poly.type
_entity_poly.pdbx_seq_one_letter_code
_entity_poly.pdbx_strand_id
1 'polypeptide(L)'
;LRGELERNDDWGVIRLFPEPSVIPQLTVQLTILASDGRELVVAAVVRAVTGETMGSSVYRDISVNDDYTNDKTDPFADLYVTMVNDIVHAVSSASHQETYLRSLSSLRYASELVPEAFPDYLGQEAGLYSVRREPSREDPMLIRLNRLQDYELLFVDTIDEQLANVSREVSDAYYL
;
A
#
# COMPACT_ATOMS: atom_id res chain seq x y z
N LEU A 1 1.48 -11.53 -3.07
CA LEU A 1 0.52 -10.45 -3.29
C LEU A 1 1.14 -9.24 -4.03
N ARG A 2 2.28 -8.67 -3.54
CA ARG A 2 2.93 -7.52 -4.21
C ARG A 2 3.17 -7.81 -5.70
N GLY A 3 3.78 -8.94 -6.03
CA GLY A 3 4.05 -9.31 -7.42
C GLY A 3 2.77 -9.48 -8.27
N GLU A 4 1.66 -9.88 -7.67
CA GLU A 4 0.36 -9.94 -8.36
C GLU A 4 -0.22 -8.54 -8.59
N LEU A 5 -0.08 -7.62 -7.62
CA LEU A 5 -0.47 -6.23 -7.81
C LEU A 5 0.37 -5.55 -8.90
N GLU A 6 1.69 -5.76 -8.91
CA GLU A 6 2.61 -5.18 -9.92
C GLU A 6 2.36 -5.68 -11.36
N ARG A 7 1.70 -6.83 -11.53
CA ARG A 7 1.30 -7.33 -12.86
C ARG A 7 0.08 -6.62 -13.43
N ASN A 8 -0.63 -5.88 -12.59
CA ASN A 8 -1.77 -5.10 -13.03
C ASN A 8 -1.31 -3.67 -13.37
N ASP A 9 -1.48 -3.26 -14.62
CA ASP A 9 -1.04 -1.96 -15.15
C ASP A 9 -1.82 -0.76 -14.58
N ASP A 10 -2.86 -1.00 -13.76
CA ASP A 10 -3.69 0.06 -13.16
C ASP A 10 -3.01 0.75 -11.97
N TRP A 11 -1.89 0.20 -11.48
CA TRP A 11 -1.18 0.71 -10.32
C TRP A 11 0.08 1.48 -10.70
N GLY A 12 0.36 2.53 -9.94
CA GLY A 12 1.67 3.16 -9.95
C GLY A 12 2.71 2.32 -9.19
N VAL A 13 3.61 2.97 -8.47
CA VAL A 13 4.63 2.27 -7.69
C VAL A 13 4.02 1.67 -6.42
N ILE A 14 4.24 0.37 -6.21
CA ILE A 14 3.80 -0.38 -5.03
C ILE A 14 4.98 -0.56 -4.10
N ARG A 15 4.82 -0.13 -2.85
CA ARG A 15 5.87 -0.19 -1.82
C ARG A 15 5.40 -0.95 -0.60
N LEU A 16 6.33 -1.63 0.07
CA LEU A 16 6.11 -2.25 1.36
C LEU A 16 6.62 -1.33 2.47
N PHE A 17 5.75 -1.04 3.43
CA PHE A 17 6.11 -0.26 4.60
C PHE A 17 5.92 -1.13 5.85
N PRO A 18 6.95 -1.38 6.66
CA PRO A 18 6.80 -2.03 7.95
C PRO A 18 6.01 -1.15 8.93
N GLU A 19 6.20 0.17 8.84
CA GLU A 19 5.42 1.18 9.55
C GLU A 19 5.10 2.33 8.58
N PRO A 20 3.88 2.89 8.60
CA PRO A 20 3.50 3.96 7.69
C PRO A 20 4.14 5.30 8.11
N SER A 21 5.39 5.53 7.71
CA SER A 21 6.05 6.84 7.87
C SER A 21 5.70 7.81 6.74
N VAL A 22 5.30 7.28 5.61
CA VAL A 22 4.90 8.06 4.43
C VAL A 22 3.39 7.92 4.26
N ILE A 23 2.74 8.96 3.77
CA ILE A 23 1.30 8.99 3.53
C ILE A 23 1.02 8.68 2.06
N PRO A 24 0.83 7.41 1.67
CA PRO A 24 0.52 7.04 0.30
C PRO A 24 -0.92 7.42 -0.04
N GLN A 25 -1.23 7.47 -1.34
CA GLN A 25 -2.60 7.72 -1.82
C GLN A 25 -3.57 6.60 -1.43
N LEU A 26 -3.08 5.37 -1.43
CA LEU A 26 -3.80 4.16 -1.05
C LEU A 26 -2.90 3.30 -0.15
N THR A 27 -3.53 2.67 0.83
CA THR A 27 -2.87 1.71 1.73
C THR A 27 -3.65 0.40 1.73
N VAL A 28 -2.95 -0.71 1.52
CA VAL A 28 -3.48 -2.06 1.76
C VAL A 28 -2.79 -2.60 3.00
N GLN A 29 -3.54 -2.71 4.08
CA GLN A 29 -3.07 -3.30 5.33
C GLN A 29 -3.43 -4.77 5.36
N LEU A 30 -2.42 -5.63 5.53
CA LEU A 30 -2.59 -7.08 5.63
C LEU A 30 -2.30 -7.52 7.07
N THR A 31 -3.12 -8.46 7.55
CA THR A 31 -2.91 -9.11 8.83
C THR A 31 -3.04 -10.62 8.64
N ILE A 32 -1.99 -11.37 8.90
CA ILE A 32 -2.02 -12.84 8.90
C ILE A 32 -2.73 -13.28 10.18
N LEU A 33 -3.88 -13.90 10.03
CA LEU A 33 -4.70 -14.41 11.14
C LEU A 33 -4.34 -15.87 11.49
N ALA A 34 -4.00 -16.65 10.47
CA ALA A 34 -3.51 -18.03 10.64
C ALA A 34 -2.56 -18.38 9.48
N SER A 35 -1.49 -19.11 9.80
CA SER A 35 -0.56 -19.67 8.81
C SER A 35 0.16 -20.84 9.46
N ASP A 36 -0.14 -22.07 9.02
CA ASP A 36 0.46 -23.31 9.54
C ASP A 36 1.14 -24.14 8.44
N GLY A 37 1.33 -23.53 7.27
CA GLY A 37 1.89 -24.19 6.06
C GLY A 37 0.83 -24.99 5.27
N ARG A 38 -0.34 -25.22 5.83
CA ARG A 38 -1.45 -25.91 5.17
C ARG A 38 -2.64 -25.00 4.96
N GLU A 39 -2.86 -24.09 5.88
CA GLU A 39 -3.90 -23.07 5.82
C GLU A 39 -3.26 -21.70 5.90
N LEU A 40 -3.75 -20.78 5.08
CA LEU A 40 -3.44 -19.36 5.15
C LEU A 40 -4.74 -18.55 5.28
N VAL A 41 -4.82 -17.74 6.36
CA VAL A 41 -5.93 -16.80 6.57
C VAL A 41 -5.37 -15.40 6.69
N VAL A 42 -5.82 -14.50 5.82
CA VAL A 42 -5.35 -13.11 5.77
C VAL A 42 -6.54 -12.16 5.79
N ALA A 43 -6.51 -11.20 6.71
CA ALA A 43 -7.40 -10.05 6.66
C ALA A 43 -6.73 -8.94 5.85
N ALA A 44 -7.47 -8.32 4.94
CA ALA A 44 -7.03 -7.17 4.16
C ALA A 44 -7.99 -5.99 4.37
N VAL A 45 -7.41 -4.80 4.55
CA VAL A 45 -8.17 -3.54 4.63
C VAL A 45 -7.54 -2.55 3.66
N VAL A 46 -8.35 -2.03 2.75
CA VAL A 46 -7.95 -1.02 1.75
C VAL A 46 -8.45 0.34 2.22
N ARG A 47 -7.54 1.31 2.35
CA ARG A 47 -7.86 2.68 2.76
C ARG A 47 -7.31 3.70 1.78
N ALA A 48 -8.11 4.71 1.49
CA ALA A 48 -7.64 5.90 0.79
C ALA A 48 -6.93 6.86 1.74
N VAL A 49 -6.13 7.76 1.20
CA VAL A 49 -5.51 8.87 1.94
C VAL A 49 -6.55 9.77 2.63
N THR A 50 -7.79 9.78 2.17
CA THR A 50 -8.91 10.43 2.85
C THR A 50 -9.24 9.85 4.22
N GLY A 51 -8.72 8.66 4.55
CA GLY A 51 -9.11 7.87 5.72
C GLY A 51 -10.29 6.94 5.47
N GLU A 52 -10.93 7.04 4.31
CA GLU A 52 -12.03 6.17 3.92
C GLU A 52 -11.57 4.72 3.74
N THR A 53 -12.32 3.78 4.30
CA THR A 53 -12.14 2.36 4.05
C THR A 53 -12.89 1.97 2.78
N MET A 54 -12.15 1.65 1.74
CA MET A 54 -12.70 1.29 0.43
C MET A 54 -13.10 -0.18 0.35
N GLY A 55 -12.42 -1.03 1.12
CA GLY A 55 -12.71 -2.46 1.20
C GLY A 55 -12.12 -3.09 2.45
N SER A 56 -12.79 -4.14 2.95
CA SER A 56 -12.29 -4.95 4.05
C SER A 56 -12.81 -6.38 3.88
N SER A 57 -11.89 -7.34 3.82
CA SER A 57 -12.23 -8.75 3.58
C SER A 57 -11.27 -9.67 4.33
N VAL A 58 -11.73 -10.87 4.61
CA VAL A 58 -10.91 -11.97 5.14
C VAL A 58 -10.86 -13.08 4.09
N TYR A 59 -9.66 -13.45 3.73
CA TYR A 59 -9.38 -14.49 2.74
C TYR A 59 -8.83 -15.73 3.45
N ARG A 60 -9.24 -16.89 2.97
CA ARG A 60 -8.81 -18.17 3.49
C ARG A 60 -8.56 -19.13 2.34
N ASP A 61 -7.44 -19.82 2.40
CA ASP A 61 -7.09 -20.87 1.47
C ASP A 61 -6.44 -22.05 2.20
N ILE A 62 -6.64 -23.25 1.66
CA ILE A 62 -6.14 -24.50 2.21
C ILE A 62 -5.39 -25.22 1.09
N SER A 63 -4.08 -25.28 1.21
CA SER A 63 -3.22 -26.02 0.32
C SER A 63 -3.45 -27.53 0.48
N VAL A 64 -3.61 -28.25 -0.64
CA VAL A 64 -3.63 -29.71 -0.68
C VAL A 64 -2.24 -30.26 -1.00
N ASN A 65 -1.95 -31.50 -0.58
CA ASN A 65 -0.61 -32.09 -0.71
C ASN A 65 -0.04 -32.09 -2.15
N ASP A 66 -0.87 -32.04 -3.17
CA ASP A 66 -0.44 -31.98 -4.58
C ASP A 66 0.14 -30.61 -4.97
N ASP A 67 -0.19 -29.53 -4.24
CA ASP A 67 0.31 -28.18 -4.53
C ASP A 67 1.80 -28.04 -4.20
N TYR A 68 2.33 -28.87 -3.30
CA TYR A 68 3.75 -28.90 -2.93
C TYR A 68 4.60 -29.85 -3.80
N THR A 69 3.98 -30.71 -4.61
CA THR A 69 4.71 -31.70 -5.41
C THR A 69 4.96 -31.27 -6.84
N ASN A 70 4.22 -30.28 -7.32
CA ASN A 70 4.32 -29.76 -8.67
C ASN A 70 4.82 -28.33 -8.67
N ASP A 71 6.10 -28.18 -8.97
CA ASP A 71 6.77 -26.91 -9.29
C ASP A 71 6.71 -25.81 -8.21
N LYS A 72 7.81 -25.19 -7.98
CA LYS A 72 8.18 -23.91 -7.33
C LYS A 72 7.09 -22.79 -7.28
N THR A 73 5.81 -23.15 -7.33
CA THR A 73 4.67 -22.25 -7.30
C THR A 73 4.18 -22.11 -5.86
N ASP A 74 3.99 -20.89 -5.40
CA ASP A 74 3.40 -20.63 -4.09
C ASP A 74 2.01 -21.31 -4.00
N PRO A 75 1.79 -22.21 -3.03
CA PRO A 75 0.53 -22.96 -2.90
C PRO A 75 -0.68 -22.04 -2.65
N PHE A 76 -0.48 -20.79 -2.30
CA PHE A 76 -1.52 -19.78 -2.06
C PHE A 76 -1.63 -18.74 -3.18
N ALA A 77 -1.09 -19.03 -4.37
CA ALA A 77 -1.10 -18.09 -5.49
C ALA A 77 -2.52 -17.62 -5.86
N ASP A 78 -3.50 -18.54 -5.88
CA ASP A 78 -4.90 -18.25 -6.22
C ASP A 78 -5.56 -17.31 -5.20
N LEU A 79 -5.18 -17.43 -3.92
CA LEU A 79 -5.61 -16.50 -2.88
C LEU A 79 -5.17 -15.08 -3.21
N TYR A 80 -3.91 -14.90 -3.61
CA TYR A 80 -3.37 -13.58 -3.93
C TYR A 80 -4.03 -12.98 -5.17
N VAL A 81 -4.34 -13.78 -6.18
CA VAL A 81 -5.08 -13.33 -7.37
C VAL A 81 -6.48 -12.85 -6.97
N THR A 82 -7.18 -13.60 -6.13
CA THR A 82 -8.49 -13.22 -5.61
C THR A 82 -8.42 -11.91 -4.83
N MET A 83 -7.44 -11.77 -3.94
CA MET A 83 -7.22 -10.55 -3.17
C MET A 83 -6.97 -9.34 -4.08
N VAL A 84 -6.14 -9.49 -5.12
CA VAL A 84 -5.85 -8.40 -6.07
C VAL A 84 -7.09 -7.97 -6.80
N ASN A 85 -7.89 -8.91 -7.31
CA ASN A 85 -9.14 -8.59 -8.02
C ASN A 85 -10.12 -7.80 -7.15
N ASP A 86 -10.26 -8.20 -5.88
CA ASP A 86 -11.13 -7.50 -4.93
C ASP A 86 -10.60 -6.09 -4.59
N ILE A 87 -9.28 -5.94 -4.44
CA ILE A 87 -8.64 -4.63 -4.21
C ILE A 87 -8.87 -3.71 -5.41
N VAL A 88 -8.62 -4.20 -6.64
CA VAL A 88 -8.86 -3.45 -7.87
C VAL A 88 -10.31 -3.02 -7.97
N HIS A 89 -11.25 -3.94 -7.69
CA HIS A 89 -12.67 -3.63 -7.73
C HIS A 89 -13.06 -2.56 -6.68
N ALA A 90 -12.57 -2.68 -5.46
CA ALA A 90 -12.82 -1.71 -4.40
C ALA A 90 -12.33 -0.31 -4.77
N VAL A 91 -11.12 -0.21 -5.33
CA VAL A 91 -10.53 1.07 -5.74
C VAL A 91 -11.23 1.65 -6.97
N SER A 92 -11.55 0.83 -7.97
CA SER A 92 -12.25 1.27 -9.19
C SER A 92 -13.67 1.78 -8.92
N SER A 93 -14.27 1.31 -7.84
CA SER A 93 -15.62 1.75 -7.40
C SER A 93 -15.60 3.09 -6.68
N ALA A 94 -14.42 3.60 -6.32
CA ALA A 94 -14.29 4.86 -5.59
C ALA A 94 -14.36 6.07 -6.52
N SER A 95 -15.02 7.12 -6.02
CA SER A 95 -15.29 8.35 -6.80
C SER A 95 -14.17 9.38 -6.76
N HIS A 96 -13.03 9.07 -6.15
CA HIS A 96 -11.95 10.04 -5.98
C HIS A 96 -11.03 10.08 -7.21
N GLN A 97 -10.80 11.29 -7.71
CA GLN A 97 -9.82 11.50 -8.78
C GLN A 97 -8.39 11.34 -8.25
N GLU A 98 -7.51 10.70 -9.01
CA GLU A 98 -6.10 10.49 -8.66
C GLU A 98 -5.39 11.78 -8.27
N THR A 99 -5.62 12.86 -9.02
CA THR A 99 -5.04 14.19 -8.75
C THR A 99 -5.43 14.71 -7.37
N TYR A 100 -6.67 14.49 -6.94
CA TYR A 100 -7.14 14.86 -5.60
C TYR A 100 -6.44 14.05 -4.51
N LEU A 101 -6.36 12.73 -4.66
CA LEU A 101 -5.68 11.87 -3.69
C LEU A 101 -4.19 12.22 -3.56
N ARG A 102 -3.54 12.57 -4.67
CA ARG A 102 -2.14 13.01 -4.69
C ARG A 102 -1.95 14.33 -3.94
N SER A 103 -2.80 15.32 -4.20
CA SER A 103 -2.78 16.62 -3.50
C SER A 103 -3.02 16.43 -2.01
N LEU A 104 -3.99 15.62 -1.64
CA LEU A 104 -4.30 15.33 -0.23
C LEU A 104 -3.16 14.59 0.47
N SER A 105 -2.51 13.61 -0.19
CA SER A 105 -1.34 12.90 0.33
C SER A 105 -0.20 13.87 0.65
N SER A 106 0.15 14.74 -0.29
CA SER A 106 1.18 15.76 -0.11
C SER A 106 0.86 16.73 1.04
N LEU A 107 -0.39 17.20 1.13
CA LEU A 107 -0.84 18.10 2.20
C LEU A 107 -0.86 17.44 3.57
N ARG A 108 -1.31 16.20 3.65
CA ARG A 108 -1.28 15.44 4.92
C ARG A 108 0.15 15.25 5.40
N TYR A 109 1.06 14.84 4.51
CA TYR A 109 2.48 14.71 4.82
C TYR A 109 3.07 16.04 5.31
N ALA A 110 2.80 17.14 4.61
CA ALA A 110 3.25 18.46 4.98
C ALA A 110 2.70 18.91 6.35
N SER A 111 1.42 18.62 6.63
CA SER A 111 0.78 18.97 7.89
C SER A 111 1.25 18.14 9.08
N GLU A 112 1.68 16.89 8.85
CA GLU A 112 2.28 16.07 9.92
C GLU A 112 3.68 16.57 10.30
N LEU A 113 4.47 17.01 9.32
CA LEU A 113 5.83 17.52 9.57
C LEU A 113 5.84 18.95 10.11
N VAL A 114 4.98 19.82 9.59
CA VAL A 114 4.95 21.25 9.94
C VAL A 114 3.48 21.69 10.15
N PRO A 115 2.83 21.27 11.24
CA PRO A 115 1.40 21.54 11.49
C PRO A 115 1.05 23.03 11.45
N GLU A 116 1.95 23.87 11.96
CA GLU A 116 1.76 25.32 12.04
C GLU A 116 1.78 26.03 10.68
N ALA A 117 2.32 25.41 9.63
CA ALA A 117 2.37 26.00 8.30
C ALA A 117 1.11 25.74 7.47
N PHE A 118 0.33 24.70 7.81
CA PHE A 118 -0.79 24.23 7.00
C PHE A 118 -2.14 24.09 7.74
N PRO A 119 -2.46 24.92 8.77
CA PRO A 119 -3.66 24.71 9.60
C PRO A 119 -4.97 24.85 8.83
N ASP A 120 -4.98 25.70 7.78
CA ASP A 120 -6.19 26.07 7.03
C ASP A 120 -6.36 25.26 5.73
N TYR A 121 -5.39 24.42 5.38
CA TYR A 121 -5.40 23.70 4.11
C TYR A 121 -6.10 22.35 4.19
N LEU A 122 -6.03 21.70 5.37
CA LEU A 122 -6.67 20.41 5.62
C LEU A 122 -7.93 20.55 6.47
N GLY A 123 -8.96 19.80 6.11
CA GLY A 123 -10.10 19.50 6.94
C GLY A 123 -10.02 18.09 7.48
N GLN A 124 -10.45 17.93 8.74
CA GLN A 124 -10.65 16.60 9.32
C GLN A 124 -12.01 16.59 10.00
N GLU A 125 -12.87 15.66 9.59
CA GLU A 125 -14.18 15.46 10.16
C GLU A 125 -14.48 13.97 10.25
N ALA A 126 -14.88 13.50 11.41
CA ALA A 126 -15.18 12.08 11.68
C ALA A 126 -14.05 11.10 11.22
N GLY A 127 -12.79 11.53 11.30
CA GLY A 127 -11.63 10.71 10.87
C GLY A 127 -11.33 10.77 9.37
N LEU A 128 -12.14 11.49 8.59
CA LEU A 128 -11.92 11.70 7.17
C LEU A 128 -11.20 13.01 6.91
N TYR A 129 -10.25 12.97 5.99
CA TYR A 129 -9.46 14.12 5.58
C TYR A 129 -9.96 14.68 4.25
N SER A 130 -9.94 16.00 4.14
CA SER A 130 -10.29 16.71 2.91
C SER A 130 -9.40 17.93 2.70
N VAL A 131 -9.26 18.34 1.44
CA VAL A 131 -8.60 19.59 1.11
C VAL A 131 -9.63 20.72 1.29
N ARG A 132 -9.38 21.61 2.25
CA ARG A 132 -10.21 22.84 2.44
C ARG A 132 -9.78 23.93 1.47
N ARG A 133 -8.49 24.05 1.26
CA ARG A 133 -7.91 25.05 0.38
C ARG A 133 -6.67 24.44 -0.28
N GLU A 134 -6.55 24.60 -1.57
CA GLU A 134 -5.31 24.21 -2.27
C GLU A 134 -4.22 25.25 -2.04
N PRO A 135 -3.01 24.82 -1.64
CA PRO A 135 -1.86 25.70 -1.59
C PRO A 135 -1.45 26.11 -3.00
N SER A 136 -0.68 27.20 -3.08
CA SER A 136 -0.05 27.56 -4.35
C SER A 136 0.89 26.45 -4.81
N ARG A 137 0.87 26.13 -6.10
CA ARG A 137 1.82 25.16 -6.71
C ARG A 137 3.28 25.61 -6.56
N GLU A 138 3.49 26.90 -6.36
CA GLU A 138 4.80 27.52 -6.17
C GLU A 138 5.10 27.79 -4.69
N ASP A 139 4.32 27.23 -3.75
CA ASP A 139 4.60 27.38 -2.32
C ASP A 139 5.98 26.77 -1.99
N PRO A 140 6.97 27.60 -1.55
CA PRO A 140 8.33 27.10 -1.35
C PRO A 140 8.44 26.07 -0.23
N MET A 141 7.55 26.13 0.78
CA MET A 141 7.53 25.16 1.89
C MET A 141 7.01 23.82 1.38
N LEU A 142 5.89 23.82 0.68
CA LEU A 142 5.32 22.58 0.11
C LEU A 142 6.30 21.91 -0.86
N ILE A 143 6.98 22.68 -1.71
CA ILE A 143 8.00 22.15 -2.63
C ILE A 143 9.15 21.47 -1.86
N ARG A 144 9.59 22.05 -0.73
CA ARG A 144 10.65 21.46 0.09
C ARG A 144 10.18 20.16 0.77
N LEU A 145 8.95 20.15 1.29
CA LEU A 145 8.39 18.99 1.96
C LEU A 145 8.12 17.84 0.99
N ASN A 146 7.66 18.14 -0.23
CA ASN A 146 7.52 17.12 -1.26
C ASN A 146 8.87 16.48 -1.65
N ARG A 147 9.93 17.29 -1.74
CA ARG A 147 11.28 16.74 -1.96
C ARG A 147 11.75 15.86 -0.81
N LEU A 148 11.41 16.22 0.42
CA LEU A 148 11.73 15.38 1.58
C LEU A 148 10.98 14.05 1.50
N GLN A 149 9.71 14.07 1.16
CA GLN A 149 8.90 12.88 0.91
C GLN A 149 9.51 12.00 -0.21
N ASP A 150 9.98 12.61 -1.30
CA ASP A 150 10.65 11.89 -2.38
C ASP A 150 11.94 11.20 -1.89
N TYR A 151 12.71 11.83 -1.00
CA TYR A 151 13.89 11.19 -0.39
C TYR A 151 13.53 10.03 0.54
N GLU A 152 12.47 10.16 1.33
CA GLU A 152 11.99 9.05 2.16
C GLU A 152 11.52 7.87 1.31
N LEU A 153 10.81 8.12 0.22
CA LEU A 153 10.41 7.09 -0.73
C LEU A 153 11.61 6.39 -1.39
N LEU A 154 12.67 7.15 -1.72
CA LEU A 154 13.91 6.55 -2.24
C LEU A 154 14.57 5.61 -1.22
N PHE A 155 14.51 5.95 0.07
CA PHE A 155 14.99 5.08 1.14
C PHE A 155 14.19 3.78 1.21
N VAL A 156 12.86 3.86 1.13
CA VAL A 156 11.97 2.70 1.11
C VAL A 156 12.28 1.82 -0.10
N ASP A 157 12.43 2.40 -1.29
CA ASP A 157 12.76 1.67 -2.52
C ASP A 157 14.10 0.93 -2.38
N THR A 158 15.10 1.53 -1.71
CA THR A 158 16.39 0.90 -1.44
C THR A 158 16.25 -0.30 -0.49
N ILE A 159 15.45 -0.18 0.56
CA ILE A 159 15.18 -1.28 1.51
C ILE A 159 14.42 -2.41 0.81
N ASP A 160 13.43 -2.09 0.00
CA ASP A 160 12.64 -3.05 -0.77
C ASP A 160 13.52 -3.86 -1.74
N GLU A 161 14.47 -3.21 -2.41
CA GLU A 161 15.44 -3.87 -3.29
C GLU A 161 16.32 -4.85 -2.51
N GLN A 162 16.84 -4.43 -1.35
CA GLN A 162 17.63 -5.30 -0.49
C GLN A 162 16.82 -6.50 0.02
N LEU A 163 15.59 -6.28 0.45
CA LEU A 163 14.70 -7.34 0.90
C LEU A 163 14.39 -8.34 -0.22
N ALA A 164 14.15 -7.86 -1.45
CA ALA A 164 13.94 -8.71 -2.61
C ALA A 164 15.17 -9.55 -2.96
N ASN A 165 16.39 -9.00 -2.80
CA ASN A 165 17.64 -9.71 -2.99
C ASN A 165 17.81 -10.84 -1.95
N VAL A 166 17.64 -10.52 -0.67
CA VAL A 166 17.71 -11.51 0.42
C VAL A 166 16.66 -12.60 0.23
N SER A 167 15.44 -12.25 -0.13
CA SER A 167 14.35 -13.22 -0.35
C SER A 167 14.69 -14.20 -1.47
N ARG A 168 15.32 -13.75 -2.55
CA ARG A 168 15.78 -14.64 -3.63
C ARG A 168 16.87 -15.61 -3.16
N GLU A 169 17.88 -15.11 -2.44
CA GLU A 169 18.97 -15.94 -1.92
C GLU A 169 18.46 -17.01 -0.95
N VAL A 170 17.54 -16.62 -0.07
CA VAL A 170 16.92 -17.54 0.91
C VAL A 170 16.03 -18.57 0.21
N SER A 171 15.25 -18.15 -0.78
CA SER A 171 14.38 -19.05 -1.55
C SER A 171 15.18 -20.16 -2.22
N ASP A 172 16.29 -19.83 -2.86
CA ASP A 172 17.17 -20.82 -3.49
C ASP A 172 17.76 -21.82 -2.48
N ALA A 173 17.94 -21.42 -1.22
CA ALA A 173 18.43 -22.29 -0.15
C ALA A 173 17.33 -23.18 0.46
N TYR A 174 16.06 -22.76 0.42
CA TYR A 174 14.94 -23.53 0.97
C TYR A 174 14.44 -24.64 0.03
N TYR A 175 14.65 -24.53 -1.28
CA TYR A 175 14.22 -25.50 -2.29
C TYR A 175 15.34 -26.47 -2.73
N LEU A 176 16.46 -26.52 -2.00
CA LEU A 176 17.52 -27.52 -2.12
C LEU A 176 17.29 -28.69 -1.16
#